data_db32b6beb777ab965d87dd3724bf49b3
#
_entry.id   db32b6beb777ab965d87dd3724bf49b3
#
_cell.length_a   1.000
_cell.length_b   1.000
_cell.length_c   1.000
_cell.angle_alpha   90.00
_cell.angle_beta   90.00
_cell.angle_gamma   90.00
#
_symmetry.space_group_name_H-M   'P 1'
#
loop_
_entity.id
_entity.type
_entity.pdbx_description
1 polymer ?
#
loop_
_entity_poly.entity_id
_entity_poly.type
_entity_poly.pdbx_seq_one_letter_code
_entity_poly.pdbx_strand_id
1 'polypeptide(L)'
;MMNYLKGGEFLIKETQAQDIFIREEFGEDQKMMLESTQDFNEREIRPVLTRFEEKDYALVESLMRKAGELGLLGVNVPEKYEGLGMGFNTGMLICEEISSLTGSIATAFG
;
A
#
# COMPACT_ATOMS: atom_id res chain seq x y z
N MET A 1 8.01 -5.53 -23.06
CA MET A 1 7.90 -4.70 -21.84
C MET A 1 7.46 -3.31 -22.26
N MET A 2 6.32 -2.86 -21.75
CA MET A 2 5.85 -1.51 -22.05
C MET A 2 6.68 -0.48 -21.27
N ASN A 3 7.10 0.58 -21.97
CA ASN A 3 7.96 1.60 -21.42
C ASN A 3 7.10 2.82 -21.08
N TYR A 4 6.54 2.81 -19.88
CA TYR A 4 5.71 3.91 -19.42
C TYR A 4 6.51 5.17 -19.12
N LEU A 5 5.88 6.31 -19.26
CA LEU A 5 6.42 7.58 -18.82
C LEU A 5 6.61 7.58 -17.30
N LYS A 6 7.62 8.28 -16.84
CA LYS A 6 7.95 8.40 -15.42
C LYS A 6 7.25 9.60 -14.79
N GLY A 7 6.66 9.37 -13.61
CA GLY A 7 6.10 10.45 -12.81
C GLY A 7 5.20 11.40 -13.59
N GLY A 8 5.52 12.68 -13.56
CA GLY A 8 4.76 13.74 -14.24
C GLY A 8 5.20 14.07 -15.67
N GLU A 9 5.99 13.21 -16.33
CA GLU A 9 6.49 13.49 -17.69
C GLU A 9 5.37 13.81 -18.69
N PHE A 10 4.18 13.21 -18.49
CA PHE A 10 3.02 13.48 -19.35
C PHE A 10 2.57 14.95 -19.33
N LEU A 11 2.97 15.73 -18.32
CA LEU A 11 2.64 17.15 -18.21
C LEU A 11 3.51 18.02 -19.13
N ILE A 12 4.68 17.54 -19.53
CA ILE A 12 5.68 18.33 -20.25
C ILE A 12 6.12 17.70 -21.57
N LYS A 13 5.67 16.49 -21.87
CA LYS A 13 5.99 15.77 -23.11
C LYS A 13 4.75 15.49 -23.91
N GLU A 14 4.89 15.47 -25.23
CA GLU A 14 3.87 14.91 -26.11
C GLU A 14 3.69 13.42 -25.77
N THR A 15 2.46 13.01 -25.47
CA THR A 15 2.17 11.71 -24.85
C THR A 15 0.97 11.05 -25.51
N GLN A 16 1.07 9.76 -25.77
CA GLN A 16 -0.05 8.93 -26.17
C GLN A 16 -0.66 8.25 -24.93
N ALA A 17 -1.96 7.93 -24.97
CA ALA A 17 -2.65 7.31 -23.83
C ALA A 17 -1.99 5.98 -23.37
N GLN A 18 -1.49 5.21 -24.32
CA GLN A 18 -0.80 3.95 -24.01
C GLN A 18 0.54 4.08 -23.29
N ASP A 19 1.11 5.28 -23.26
CA ASP A 19 2.38 5.54 -22.58
C ASP A 19 2.21 5.80 -21.08
N ILE A 20 0.95 5.95 -20.63
CA ILE A 20 0.62 6.28 -19.25
C ILE A 20 0.14 5.01 -18.54
N PHE A 21 0.79 4.66 -17.42
CA PHE A 21 0.35 3.56 -16.58
C PHE A 21 -0.92 3.96 -15.81
N ILE A 22 -1.93 3.09 -15.84
CA ILE A 22 -3.19 3.27 -15.13
C ILE A 22 -3.44 2.11 -14.16
N ARG A 23 -4.35 2.32 -13.21
CA ARG A 23 -4.64 1.36 -12.13
C ARG A 23 -5.03 -0.03 -12.64
N GLU A 24 -5.75 -0.11 -13.74
CA GLU A 24 -6.19 -1.37 -14.35
C GLU A 24 -5.05 -2.23 -14.87
N GLU A 25 -3.85 -1.65 -15.01
CA GLU A 25 -2.66 -2.35 -15.51
C GLU A 25 -1.80 -2.98 -14.41
N PHE A 26 -2.22 -2.88 -13.14
CA PHE A 26 -1.54 -3.59 -12.07
C PHE A 26 -1.53 -5.10 -12.32
N GLY A 27 -0.37 -5.73 -12.09
CA GLY A 27 -0.19 -7.17 -12.25
C GLY A 27 -0.87 -7.99 -11.15
N GLU A 28 -0.89 -9.31 -11.33
CA GLU A 28 -1.55 -10.23 -10.39
C GLU A 28 -0.96 -10.17 -8.99
N ASP A 29 0.36 -10.07 -8.85
CA ASP A 29 1.02 -9.95 -7.53
C ASP A 29 0.56 -8.69 -6.79
N GLN A 30 0.41 -7.58 -7.51
CA GLN A 30 -0.06 -6.32 -6.95
C GLN A 30 -1.54 -6.41 -6.52
N LYS A 31 -2.37 -7.09 -7.33
CA LYS A 31 -3.78 -7.35 -6.99
C LYS A 31 -3.91 -8.23 -5.75
N MET A 32 -3.08 -9.25 -5.63
CA MET A 32 -3.03 -10.11 -4.43
C MET A 32 -2.66 -9.31 -3.18
N MET A 33 -1.68 -8.41 -3.30
CA MET A 33 -1.30 -7.53 -2.20
C MET A 33 -2.44 -6.58 -1.81
N LEU A 34 -3.16 -6.06 -2.79
CA LEU A 34 -4.34 -5.22 -2.55
C LEU A 34 -5.42 -5.99 -1.80
N GLU A 35 -5.76 -7.19 -2.25
CA GLU A 35 -6.76 -8.05 -1.58
C GLU A 35 -6.37 -8.38 -0.15
N SER A 36 -5.10 -8.72 0.08
CA SER A 36 -4.58 -8.96 1.44
C SER A 36 -4.71 -7.72 2.32
N THR A 37 -4.46 -6.55 1.78
CA THR A 37 -4.59 -5.28 2.50
C THR A 37 -6.06 -4.97 2.81
N GLN A 38 -6.95 -5.22 1.87
CA GLN A 38 -8.40 -5.06 2.07
C GLN A 38 -8.92 -5.97 3.18
N ASP A 39 -8.50 -7.23 3.18
CA ASP A 39 -8.83 -8.19 4.23
C ASP A 39 -8.32 -7.72 5.60
N PHE A 40 -7.09 -7.25 5.66
CA PHE A 40 -6.51 -6.68 6.88
C PHE A 40 -7.32 -5.50 7.40
N ASN A 41 -7.69 -4.57 6.52
CA ASN A 41 -8.53 -3.43 6.86
C ASN A 41 -9.86 -3.86 7.46
N GLU A 42 -10.56 -4.79 6.81
CA GLU A 42 -11.90 -5.22 7.23
C GLU A 42 -11.90 -6.02 8.53
N ARG A 43 -10.90 -6.90 8.71
CA ARG A 43 -10.84 -7.80 9.86
C ARG A 43 -10.19 -7.19 11.09
N GLU A 44 -9.15 -6.40 10.90
CA GLU A 44 -8.30 -5.95 12.00
C GLU A 44 -8.46 -4.47 12.34
N ILE A 45 -8.69 -3.62 11.35
CA ILE A 45 -8.72 -2.16 11.56
C ILE A 45 -10.16 -1.66 11.77
N ARG A 46 -11.06 -1.98 10.87
CA ARG A 46 -12.45 -1.47 10.93
C ARG A 46 -13.13 -1.72 12.27
N PRO A 47 -13.06 -2.93 12.87
CA PRO A 47 -13.71 -3.19 14.16
C PRO A 47 -13.18 -2.36 15.33
N VAL A 48 -11.95 -1.86 15.24
CA VAL A 48 -11.25 -1.16 16.33
C VAL A 48 -10.92 0.30 15.99
N LEU A 49 -11.50 0.82 14.92
CA LEU A 49 -11.20 2.15 14.41
C LEU A 49 -11.35 3.27 15.46
N THR A 50 -12.43 3.23 16.25
CA THR A 50 -12.66 4.22 17.31
C THR A 50 -11.57 4.18 18.36
N ARG A 51 -11.16 3.00 18.80
CA ARG A 51 -10.05 2.84 19.77
C ARG A 51 -8.73 3.35 19.22
N PHE A 52 -8.50 3.15 17.91
CA PHE A 52 -7.32 3.69 17.24
C PHE A 52 -7.31 5.22 17.28
N GLU A 53 -8.43 5.85 16.96
CA GLU A 53 -8.58 7.30 16.99
C GLU A 53 -8.47 7.88 18.40
N GLU A 54 -8.81 7.12 19.43
CA GLU A 54 -8.63 7.47 20.85
C GLU A 54 -7.19 7.28 21.34
N LYS A 55 -6.24 6.97 20.45
CA LYS A 55 -4.81 6.83 20.76
C LYS A 55 -4.51 5.66 21.70
N ASP A 56 -5.16 4.52 21.52
CA ASP A 56 -4.82 3.27 22.20
C ASP A 56 -3.49 2.74 21.63
N TYR A 57 -2.38 3.13 22.23
CA TYR A 57 -1.03 2.81 21.72
C TYR A 57 -0.72 1.32 21.71
N ALA A 58 -1.24 0.55 22.66
CA ALA A 58 -1.07 -0.91 22.68
C ALA A 58 -1.77 -1.55 21.47
N LEU A 59 -2.94 -1.02 21.11
CA LEU A 59 -3.65 -1.45 19.91
C LEU A 59 -2.86 -1.10 18.64
N VAL A 60 -2.32 0.10 18.55
CA VAL A 60 -1.50 0.54 17.39
C VAL A 60 -0.30 -0.40 17.21
N GLU A 61 0.43 -0.71 18.28
CA GLU A 61 1.55 -1.65 18.22
C GLU A 61 1.10 -3.03 17.73
N SER A 62 -0.01 -3.54 18.25
CA SER A 62 -0.57 -4.82 17.83
C SER A 62 -0.93 -4.85 16.34
N LEU A 63 -1.57 -3.79 15.83
CA LEU A 63 -1.93 -3.67 14.43
C LEU A 63 -0.69 -3.59 13.53
N MET A 64 0.33 -2.84 13.93
CA MET A 64 1.58 -2.77 13.18
C MET A 64 2.30 -4.12 13.14
N ARG A 65 2.30 -4.87 14.24
CA ARG A 65 2.85 -6.22 14.29
C ARG A 65 2.14 -7.15 13.31
N LYS A 66 0.81 -7.13 13.29
CA LYS A 66 0.00 -7.93 12.36
C LYS A 66 0.25 -7.52 10.90
N ALA A 67 0.35 -6.23 10.62
CA ALA A 67 0.71 -5.74 9.29
C ALA A 67 2.09 -6.25 8.84
N GLY A 68 3.06 -6.27 9.76
CA GLY A 68 4.39 -6.83 9.52
C GLY A 68 4.37 -8.32 9.21
N GLU A 69 3.57 -9.10 9.94
CA GLU A 69 3.39 -10.54 9.70
C GLU A 69 2.81 -10.84 8.31
N LEU A 70 1.97 -9.95 7.79
CA LEU A 70 1.42 -10.05 6.42
C LEU A 70 2.38 -9.53 5.34
N GLY A 71 3.55 -9.01 5.72
CA GLY A 71 4.53 -8.45 4.79
C GLY A 71 4.24 -7.02 4.34
N LEU A 72 3.21 -6.37 4.86
CA LEU A 72 2.79 -5.04 4.42
C LEU A 72 3.80 -3.94 4.76
N LEU A 73 4.59 -4.12 5.81
CA LEU A 73 5.62 -3.15 6.21
C LEU A 73 6.92 -3.27 5.41
N GLY A 74 7.14 -4.40 4.76
CA GLY A 74 8.37 -4.70 4.03
C GLY A 74 8.22 -4.75 2.51
N VAL A 75 7.17 -4.20 1.96
CA VAL A 75 6.84 -4.31 0.53
C VAL A 75 7.97 -3.81 -0.37
N ASN A 76 8.54 -2.66 -0.06
CA ASN A 76 9.62 -2.03 -0.84
C ASN A 76 11.02 -2.40 -0.33
N VAL A 77 11.12 -3.16 0.75
CA VAL A 77 12.41 -3.61 1.28
C VAL A 77 12.96 -4.73 0.39
N PRO A 78 14.24 -4.66 -0.03
CA PRO A 78 14.83 -5.72 -0.85
C PRO A 78 14.79 -7.09 -0.17
N GLU A 79 14.63 -8.15 -0.97
CA GLU A 79 14.59 -9.54 -0.48
C GLU A 79 15.80 -9.93 0.36
N LYS A 80 16.99 -9.40 0.04
CA LYS A 80 18.21 -9.63 0.82
C LYS A 80 18.13 -9.15 2.27
N TYR A 81 17.14 -8.33 2.59
CA TYR A 81 16.84 -7.84 3.95
C TYR A 81 15.49 -8.37 4.45
N GLU A 82 15.06 -9.50 3.89
CA GLU A 82 13.81 -10.18 4.26
C GLU A 82 12.53 -9.41 3.89
N GLY A 83 12.63 -8.45 2.98
CA GLY A 83 11.48 -7.74 2.43
C GLY A 83 10.88 -8.44 1.20
N LEU A 84 9.81 -7.88 0.65
CA LEU A 84 9.15 -8.43 -0.54
C LEU A 84 9.78 -7.97 -1.86
N GLY A 85 10.64 -6.94 -1.83
CA GLY A 85 11.33 -6.45 -3.01
C GLY A 85 10.42 -5.91 -4.11
N MET A 86 9.19 -5.52 -3.80
CA MET A 86 8.23 -4.99 -4.77
C MET A 86 8.50 -3.51 -5.05
N GLY A 87 8.00 -3.03 -6.19
CA GLY A 87 8.22 -1.65 -6.62
C GLY A 87 7.43 -0.61 -5.83
N PHE A 88 7.81 0.65 -6.03
CA PHE A 88 7.18 1.81 -5.38
C PHE A 88 5.67 1.87 -5.59
N ASN A 89 5.19 1.57 -6.79
CA ASN A 89 3.76 1.61 -7.11
C ASN A 89 2.95 0.63 -6.25
N THR A 90 3.51 -0.53 -5.93
CA THR A 90 2.86 -1.50 -5.03
C THR A 90 2.74 -0.94 -3.62
N GLY A 91 3.80 -0.30 -3.11
CA GLY A 91 3.77 0.38 -1.83
C GLY A 91 2.69 1.47 -1.77
N MET A 92 2.57 2.25 -2.83
CA MET A 92 1.54 3.30 -2.93
C MET A 92 0.13 2.73 -2.99
N LEU A 93 -0.07 1.61 -3.67
CA LEU A 93 -1.36 0.93 -3.73
C LEU A 93 -1.81 0.46 -2.34
N ILE A 94 -0.90 -0.10 -1.56
CA ILE A 94 -1.16 -0.53 -0.18
C ILE A 94 -1.46 0.68 0.72
N CYS A 95 -0.67 1.73 0.60
CA CYS A 95 -0.87 2.98 1.34
C CYS A 95 -2.25 3.59 1.07
N GLU A 96 -2.65 3.64 -0.19
CA GLU A 96 -3.98 4.12 -0.59
C GLU A 96 -5.09 3.31 0.06
N GLU A 97 -4.98 1.98 0.04
CA GLU A 97 -5.99 1.10 0.64
C GLU A 97 -6.07 1.27 2.16
N ILE A 98 -4.95 1.27 2.86
CA ILE A 98 -4.92 1.47 4.31
C ILE A 98 -5.50 2.84 4.69
N SER A 99 -5.15 3.88 3.95
CA SER A 99 -5.63 5.24 4.22
C SER A 99 -7.11 5.44 3.91
N SER A 100 -7.74 4.51 3.20
CA SER A 100 -9.17 4.59 2.88
C SER A 100 -10.08 4.56 4.11
N LEU A 101 -9.63 3.99 5.22
CA LEU A 101 -10.37 3.96 6.48
C LEU A 101 -10.14 5.22 7.32
N THR A 102 -8.89 5.61 7.51
CA THR A 102 -8.49 6.80 8.24
C THR A 102 -7.05 7.20 7.94
N GLY A 103 -6.80 8.50 7.90
CA GLY A 103 -5.45 9.03 7.74
C GLY A 103 -4.53 8.72 8.92
N SER A 104 -5.09 8.53 10.12
CA SER A 104 -4.32 8.21 11.33
C SER A 104 -3.58 6.88 11.19
N ILE A 105 -4.25 5.83 10.70
CA ILE A 105 -3.61 4.51 10.48
C ILE A 105 -2.57 4.58 9.36
N ALA A 106 -2.85 5.33 8.30
CA ALA A 106 -1.90 5.54 7.21
C ALA A 106 -0.61 6.21 7.69
N THR A 107 -0.73 7.20 8.57
CA THR A 107 0.41 7.89 9.17
C THR A 107 1.26 6.95 10.04
N ALA A 108 0.62 6.07 10.81
CA ALA A 108 1.33 5.07 11.62
C ALA A 108 2.02 4.01 10.77
N PHE A 109 1.44 3.67 9.63
CA PHE A 109 1.94 2.66 8.70
C PHE A 109 3.11 3.17 7.84
N GLY A 110 3.01 4.37 7.26
CA GLY A 110 3.99 5.00 6.37
C GLY A 110 4.84 6.01 7.09
#